data_675801499b25e4d65342033904c77128
#
_entry.id   675801499b25e4d65342033904c77128
#
_cell.length_a   1.000
_cell.length_b   1.000
_cell.length_c   1.000
_cell.angle_alpha   90.00
_cell.angle_beta   90.00
_cell.angle_gamma   90.00
#
_symmetry.space_group_name_H-M   'P 1'
#
loop_
_entity.id
_entity.type
_entity.pdbx_description
1 polymer ?
#
loop_
_entity_poly.entity_id
_entity_poly.type
_entity_poly.pdbx_seq_one_letter_code
_entity_poly.pdbx_strand_id
1 'polypeptide(L)'
;MATRCFGNDTYGPCPSVPATADVTFIVDFTQASYTPADTIYLIGNFTQWEQNAITMTPHTAAGQYITTVLSFCPGTMEYRFSNGDAMNSANHEPVTADCGVDNGVGGYNRFFARTGSADTLRHTYGTCSFVGLEEGALDFVTVRPNPMTESTTIALGLNDLYTVRVMDITGRVVAGFDNVQGDVELVRNNMVSGMYFVNVANSKAEVKTMKVVVE
;
A
#
# COMPACT_ATOMS: atom_id res chain seq x y z
N MET A 1 -26.57 -9.07 11.90
CA MET A 1 -26.73 -8.94 10.44
C MET A 1 -25.98 -10.08 9.79
N ALA A 2 -26.61 -10.85 8.89
CA ALA A 2 -25.91 -11.94 8.22
C ALA A 2 -24.90 -11.34 7.21
N THR A 3 -23.64 -11.70 7.35
CA THR A 3 -22.55 -11.34 6.41
C THR A 3 -22.88 -11.98 5.06
N ARG A 4 -23.00 -11.17 4.02
CA ARG A 4 -23.28 -11.65 2.66
C ARG A 4 -22.00 -11.63 1.85
N CYS A 5 -21.68 -12.75 1.23
CA CYS A 5 -20.56 -12.89 0.30
C CYS A 5 -20.98 -12.56 -1.12
N PHE A 6 -20.14 -11.86 -1.84
CA PHE A 6 -20.24 -11.61 -3.26
C PHE A 6 -19.20 -12.48 -3.99
N GLY A 7 -19.62 -13.37 -4.79
CA GLY A 7 -18.79 -14.18 -5.66
C GLY A 7 -19.68 -14.97 -6.62
N ASN A 8 -19.44 -14.84 -7.93
CA ASN A 8 -20.13 -15.53 -9.01
C ASN A 8 -21.67 -15.52 -8.90
N ASP A 9 -22.29 -14.41 -9.28
CA ASP A 9 -23.72 -14.27 -9.63
C ASP A 9 -24.77 -14.87 -8.68
N THR A 10 -24.39 -15.34 -7.49
CA THR A 10 -25.31 -15.89 -6.52
C THR A 10 -25.09 -15.27 -5.13
N TYR A 11 -26.07 -14.48 -4.70
CA TYR A 11 -26.21 -14.05 -3.32
C TYR A 11 -26.39 -15.29 -2.41
N GLY A 12 -25.35 -15.64 -1.64
CA GLY A 12 -25.42 -16.75 -0.69
C GLY A 12 -24.68 -16.40 0.61
N PRO A 13 -24.99 -17.08 1.73
CA PRO A 13 -24.15 -16.99 2.91
C PRO A 13 -22.75 -17.47 2.57
N CYS A 14 -21.71 -16.80 3.11
CA CYS A 14 -20.35 -17.31 2.98
C CYS A 14 -20.30 -18.76 3.46
N PRO A 15 -19.71 -19.69 2.70
CA PRO A 15 -19.35 -20.97 3.26
C PRO A 15 -18.51 -20.70 4.52
N SER A 16 -18.65 -21.52 5.54
CA SER A 16 -17.99 -21.41 6.84
C SER A 16 -16.46 -21.33 6.68
N VAL A 17 -15.94 -20.14 6.47
CA VAL A 17 -14.51 -19.88 6.27
C VAL A 17 -14.06 -18.86 7.29
N PRO A 18 -12.89 -19.04 7.91
CA PRO A 18 -12.40 -18.16 8.93
C PRO A 18 -12.14 -16.75 8.37
N ALA A 19 -12.55 -15.78 9.17
CA ALA A 19 -12.20 -14.37 9.06
C ALA A 19 -12.64 -13.65 7.77
N THR A 20 -13.79 -13.03 7.87
CA THR A 20 -14.06 -11.79 7.14
C THR A 20 -13.01 -10.76 7.56
N ALA A 21 -12.24 -10.26 6.64
CA ALA A 21 -11.30 -9.18 6.91
C ALA A 21 -11.64 -7.97 6.02
N ASP A 22 -11.35 -6.79 6.53
CA ASP A 22 -11.65 -5.55 5.86
C ASP A 22 -10.65 -5.27 4.74
N VAL A 23 -11.12 -4.67 3.66
CA VAL A 23 -10.25 -4.18 2.58
C VAL A 23 -10.38 -2.67 2.49
N THR A 24 -9.26 -1.99 2.62
CA THR A 24 -9.17 -0.55 2.48
C THR A 24 -8.72 -0.20 1.07
N PHE A 25 -9.44 0.70 0.42
CA PHE A 25 -9.13 1.21 -0.90
C PHE A 25 -8.69 2.66 -0.78
N ILE A 26 -7.56 2.99 -1.40
CA ILE A 26 -7.05 4.35 -1.50
C ILE A 26 -6.81 4.67 -2.98
N VAL A 27 -7.35 5.79 -3.44
CA VAL A 27 -7.09 6.31 -4.78
C VAL A 27 -6.44 7.69 -4.68
N ASP A 28 -5.40 7.90 -5.47
CA ASP A 28 -4.57 9.11 -5.51
C ASP A 28 -4.74 9.82 -6.85
N PHE A 29 -5.09 11.10 -6.80
CA PHE A 29 -5.20 11.99 -7.96
C PHE A 29 -3.99 12.92 -8.12
N THR A 30 -3.03 12.92 -7.18
CA THR A 30 -1.91 13.88 -7.19
C THR A 30 -0.97 13.69 -8.39
N GLN A 31 -0.87 12.45 -8.89
CA GLN A 31 -0.08 12.09 -10.07
C GLN A 31 -0.96 11.73 -11.28
N ALA A 32 -2.28 11.82 -11.12
CA ALA A 32 -3.22 11.55 -12.19
C ALA A 32 -3.32 12.75 -13.14
N SER A 33 -3.58 12.49 -14.43
CA SER A 33 -3.92 13.53 -15.39
C SER A 33 -5.37 14.01 -15.26
N TYR A 34 -5.99 13.77 -14.11
CA TYR A 34 -7.39 14.03 -13.82
C TYR A 34 -7.53 14.90 -12.57
N THR A 35 -8.42 15.88 -12.63
CA THR A 35 -8.83 16.63 -11.45
C THR A 35 -9.93 15.86 -10.72
N PRO A 36 -9.85 15.67 -9.40
CA PRO A 36 -10.91 14.99 -8.66
C PRO A 36 -12.18 15.83 -8.66
N ALA A 37 -13.31 15.16 -8.86
CA ALA A 37 -14.64 15.73 -8.65
C ALA A 37 -14.95 15.90 -7.15
N ASP A 38 -16.05 16.57 -6.83
CA ASP A 38 -16.48 16.79 -5.44
C ASP A 38 -16.75 15.46 -4.70
N THR A 39 -17.09 14.40 -5.43
CA THR A 39 -17.35 13.08 -4.86
C THR A 39 -16.69 12.01 -5.71
N ILE A 40 -15.94 11.14 -5.04
CA ILE A 40 -15.30 9.96 -5.64
C ILE A 40 -16.02 8.72 -5.12
N TYR A 41 -16.23 7.75 -6.00
CA TYR A 41 -16.88 6.48 -5.65
C TYR A 41 -16.00 5.28 -5.97
N LEU A 42 -16.16 4.23 -5.16
CA LEU A 42 -15.71 2.88 -5.44
C LEU A 42 -16.90 2.06 -5.94
N ILE A 43 -16.76 1.44 -7.09
CA ILE A 43 -17.75 0.56 -7.72
C ILE A 43 -17.13 -0.80 -8.04
N GLY A 44 -17.89 -1.86 -7.98
CA GLY A 44 -17.37 -3.19 -8.26
C GLY A 44 -18.42 -4.29 -8.15
N ASN A 45 -18.02 -5.52 -8.39
CA ASN A 45 -18.93 -6.68 -8.29
C ASN A 45 -19.52 -6.85 -6.87
N PHE A 46 -18.84 -6.35 -5.85
CA PHE A 46 -19.30 -6.37 -4.44
C PHE A 46 -20.28 -5.25 -4.10
N THR A 47 -20.44 -4.25 -4.96
CA THR A 47 -21.44 -3.16 -4.81
C THR A 47 -22.61 -3.33 -5.76
N GLN A 48 -22.68 -4.42 -6.54
CA GLN A 48 -23.56 -4.51 -7.71
C GLN A 48 -23.28 -3.37 -8.72
N TRP A 49 -22.02 -3.03 -8.85
CA TRP A 49 -21.49 -1.93 -9.66
C TRP A 49 -22.08 -0.58 -9.24
N GLU A 50 -22.59 0.18 -10.19
CA GLU A 50 -23.05 1.56 -9.98
C GLU A 50 -24.24 1.67 -9.02
N GLN A 51 -25.03 0.60 -8.86
CA GLN A 51 -26.28 0.63 -8.09
C GLN A 51 -26.07 0.91 -6.60
N ASN A 52 -24.96 0.44 -6.05
CA ASN A 52 -24.61 0.62 -4.64
C ASN A 52 -23.18 1.14 -4.51
N ALA A 53 -22.82 2.14 -5.32
CA ALA A 53 -21.53 2.80 -5.30
C ALA A 53 -21.18 3.30 -3.89
N ILE A 54 -19.95 3.03 -3.45
CA ILE A 54 -19.47 3.42 -2.12
C ILE A 54 -18.76 4.76 -2.23
N THR A 55 -19.25 5.77 -1.52
CA THR A 55 -18.59 7.08 -1.44
C THR A 55 -17.25 6.95 -0.73
N MET A 56 -16.22 7.53 -1.31
CA MET A 56 -14.91 7.65 -0.70
C MET A 56 -14.76 9.00 -0.01
N THR A 57 -14.07 9.03 1.12
CA THR A 57 -13.80 10.24 1.88
C THR A 57 -12.40 10.76 1.61
N PRO A 58 -12.13 12.08 1.70
CA PRO A 58 -10.78 12.59 1.63
C PRO A 58 -9.86 11.91 2.65
N HIS A 59 -8.67 11.54 2.21
CA HIS A 59 -7.63 10.98 3.08
C HIS A 59 -6.74 12.11 3.64
N THR A 60 -5.83 11.78 4.55
CA THR A 60 -4.89 12.71 5.19
C THR A 60 -4.00 13.47 4.19
N ALA A 61 -3.58 12.84 3.10
CA ALA A 61 -2.88 13.50 2.01
C ALA A 61 -3.87 14.16 1.04
N ALA A 62 -3.60 15.41 0.66
CA ALA A 62 -4.42 16.14 -0.30
C ALA A 62 -4.46 15.40 -1.66
N GLY A 63 -5.65 15.31 -2.25
CA GLY A 63 -5.85 14.61 -3.52
C GLY A 63 -5.96 13.09 -3.41
N GLN A 64 -5.94 12.54 -2.19
CA GLN A 64 -6.21 11.13 -1.93
C GLN A 64 -7.59 10.93 -1.31
N TYR A 65 -8.23 9.83 -1.68
CA TYR A 65 -9.54 9.43 -1.18
C TYR A 65 -9.48 7.98 -0.69
N ILE A 66 -10.20 7.70 0.41
CA ILE A 66 -10.17 6.43 1.11
C ILE A 66 -11.57 5.90 1.39
N THR A 67 -11.74 4.60 1.33
CA THR A 67 -12.89 3.89 1.92
C THR A 67 -12.46 2.51 2.40
N THR A 68 -13.12 2.01 3.43
CA THR A 68 -12.91 0.63 3.91
C THR A 68 -14.20 -0.14 3.74
N VAL A 69 -14.12 -1.27 3.05
CA VAL A 69 -15.24 -2.17 2.86
C VAL A 69 -15.09 -3.32 3.84
N LEU A 70 -16.10 -3.45 4.70
CA LEU A 70 -16.08 -4.38 5.83
C LEU A 70 -16.50 -5.78 5.37
N SER A 71 -15.84 -6.80 5.95
CA SER A 71 -16.33 -8.19 5.93
C SER A 71 -16.44 -8.83 4.54
N PHE A 72 -15.38 -8.79 3.76
CA PHE A 72 -15.32 -9.52 2.49
C PHE A 72 -15.09 -11.02 2.68
N CYS A 73 -15.76 -11.82 1.83
CA CYS A 73 -15.42 -13.21 1.65
C CYS A 73 -14.19 -13.40 0.73
N PRO A 74 -13.41 -14.48 0.87
CA PRO A 74 -12.37 -14.82 -0.10
C PRO A 74 -12.93 -14.94 -1.53
N GLY A 75 -12.16 -14.50 -2.50
CA GLY A 75 -12.53 -14.55 -3.92
C GLY A 75 -11.89 -13.41 -4.72
N THR A 76 -12.15 -13.41 -6.01
CA THR A 76 -11.70 -12.33 -6.90
C THR A 76 -12.70 -11.19 -6.87
N MET A 77 -12.21 -10.00 -6.62
CA MET A 77 -12.97 -8.77 -6.68
C MET A 77 -12.56 -7.99 -7.93
N GLU A 78 -13.54 -7.55 -8.67
CA GLU A 78 -13.37 -6.61 -9.77
C GLU A 78 -13.96 -5.27 -9.38
N TYR A 79 -13.25 -4.18 -9.67
CA TYR A 79 -13.66 -2.84 -9.25
C TYR A 79 -13.05 -1.75 -10.13
N ARG A 80 -13.61 -0.56 -10.00
CA ARG A 80 -13.09 0.71 -10.54
C ARG A 80 -13.39 1.84 -9.57
N PHE A 81 -12.73 2.96 -9.78
CA PHE A 81 -13.10 4.24 -9.18
C PHE A 81 -13.97 5.03 -10.16
N SER A 82 -14.89 5.83 -9.64
CA SER A 82 -15.64 6.81 -10.43
C SER A 82 -15.33 8.22 -9.94
N ASN A 83 -14.92 9.08 -10.85
CA ASN A 83 -14.62 10.49 -10.60
C ASN A 83 -15.87 11.34 -10.86
N GLY A 84 -16.79 11.38 -9.91
CA GLY A 84 -18.12 11.97 -10.03
C GLY A 84 -19.21 10.90 -10.12
N ASP A 85 -20.39 11.27 -10.61
CA ASP A 85 -21.59 10.41 -10.65
C ASP A 85 -21.26 8.99 -11.17
N ALA A 86 -21.44 8.02 -10.29
CA ALA A 86 -21.12 6.61 -10.58
C ALA A 86 -22.05 5.99 -11.64
N MET A 87 -23.24 6.54 -11.85
CA MET A 87 -24.17 6.08 -12.89
C MET A 87 -23.77 6.54 -14.30
N ASN A 88 -22.84 7.48 -14.39
CA ASN A 88 -22.32 7.97 -15.66
C ASN A 88 -20.99 7.29 -16.00
N SER A 89 -21.00 6.39 -16.97
CA SER A 89 -19.79 5.63 -17.37
C SER A 89 -18.63 6.51 -17.88
N ALA A 90 -18.89 7.75 -18.29
CA ALA A 90 -17.85 8.70 -18.67
C ALA A 90 -16.99 9.14 -17.47
N ASN A 91 -17.47 8.95 -16.24
CA ASN A 91 -16.77 9.24 -14.99
C ASN A 91 -15.98 8.05 -14.47
N HIS A 92 -16.14 6.88 -15.08
CA HIS A 92 -15.42 5.70 -14.65
C HIS A 92 -13.94 5.78 -15.01
N GLU A 93 -13.11 5.28 -14.14
CA GLU A 93 -11.67 5.21 -14.33
C GLU A 93 -11.31 4.47 -15.61
N PRO A 94 -10.45 5.04 -16.48
CA PRO A 94 -9.95 4.36 -17.67
C PRO A 94 -8.85 3.35 -17.30
N VAL A 95 -9.25 2.17 -16.79
CA VAL A 95 -8.31 1.08 -16.49
C VAL A 95 -7.77 0.51 -17.79
N THR A 96 -6.45 0.25 -17.85
CA THR A 96 -5.77 -0.35 -19.00
C THR A 96 -5.55 -1.85 -18.80
N ALA A 97 -5.19 -2.57 -19.87
CA ALA A 97 -4.89 -4.01 -19.83
C ALA A 97 -3.74 -4.36 -18.87
N ASP A 98 -2.80 -3.42 -18.66
CA ASP A 98 -1.62 -3.66 -17.83
C ASP A 98 -1.96 -3.83 -16.33
N CYS A 99 -3.10 -3.31 -15.89
CA CYS A 99 -3.53 -3.37 -14.49
C CYS A 99 -4.97 -3.82 -14.29
N GLY A 100 -5.58 -4.36 -15.32
CA GLY A 100 -6.96 -4.80 -15.28
C GLY A 100 -7.22 -6.13 -15.95
N VAL A 101 -8.37 -6.68 -15.66
CA VAL A 101 -8.95 -7.82 -16.39
C VAL A 101 -10.01 -7.31 -17.35
N ASP A 102 -10.14 -7.98 -18.50
CA ASP A 102 -11.17 -7.67 -19.50
C ASP A 102 -12.57 -7.77 -18.85
N ASN A 103 -13.35 -6.71 -18.97
CA ASN A 103 -14.69 -6.65 -18.40
C ASN A 103 -15.79 -7.22 -19.30
N GLY A 104 -15.42 -7.78 -20.46
CA GLY A 104 -16.34 -8.38 -21.43
C GLY A 104 -17.16 -7.38 -22.26
N VAL A 105 -16.98 -6.08 -22.08
CA VAL A 105 -17.73 -5.01 -22.79
C VAL A 105 -16.80 -3.95 -23.40
N GLY A 106 -15.55 -4.32 -23.64
CA GLY A 106 -14.58 -3.48 -24.35
C GLY A 106 -13.77 -2.54 -23.46
N GLY A 107 -13.59 -2.88 -22.18
CA GLY A 107 -12.75 -2.18 -21.25
C GLY A 107 -12.14 -3.13 -20.21
N TYR A 108 -11.54 -2.57 -19.18
CA TYR A 108 -10.87 -3.34 -18.13
C TYR A 108 -11.36 -2.90 -16.74
N ASN A 109 -11.41 -3.85 -15.80
CA ASN A 109 -11.64 -3.61 -14.38
C ASN A 109 -10.35 -3.88 -13.62
N ARG A 110 -10.08 -3.12 -12.55
CA ARG A 110 -9.07 -3.55 -11.56
C ARG A 110 -9.53 -4.85 -10.92
N PHE A 111 -8.60 -5.67 -10.48
CA PHE A 111 -8.94 -6.90 -9.78
C PHE A 111 -8.04 -7.12 -8.57
N PHE A 112 -8.55 -7.86 -7.62
CA PHE A 112 -7.85 -8.26 -6.42
C PHE A 112 -8.30 -9.64 -5.99
N ALA A 113 -7.35 -10.57 -5.84
CA ALA A 113 -7.60 -11.91 -5.33
C ALA A 113 -7.41 -11.92 -3.81
N ARG A 114 -8.49 -12.01 -3.07
CA ARG A 114 -8.48 -11.95 -1.63
C ARG A 114 -8.19 -13.28 -0.98
N THR A 115 -7.27 -13.31 -0.02
CA THR A 115 -6.81 -14.51 0.70
C THR A 115 -7.36 -14.65 2.12
N GLY A 116 -8.14 -13.66 2.62
CA GLY A 116 -8.77 -13.71 3.95
C GLY A 116 -8.10 -12.86 5.03
N SER A 117 -7.04 -12.14 4.72
CA SER A 117 -6.42 -11.13 5.60
C SER A 117 -6.97 -9.73 5.31
N ALA A 118 -6.85 -8.81 6.27
CA ALA A 118 -7.06 -7.38 6.02
C ALA A 118 -6.03 -6.89 5.01
N ASP A 119 -6.45 -6.03 4.10
CA ASP A 119 -5.60 -5.57 3.01
C ASP A 119 -5.82 -4.09 2.71
N THR A 120 -4.79 -3.42 2.18
CA THR A 120 -4.89 -2.03 1.74
C THR A 120 -4.43 -1.93 0.28
N LEU A 121 -5.36 -1.60 -0.59
CA LEU A 121 -5.14 -1.44 -2.02
C LEU A 121 -4.97 0.05 -2.34
N ARG A 122 -3.82 0.40 -2.89
CA ARG A 122 -3.47 1.77 -3.25
C ARG A 122 -3.32 1.91 -4.75
N HIS A 123 -3.93 2.94 -5.33
CA HIS A 123 -3.91 3.18 -6.78
C HIS A 123 -3.80 4.65 -7.11
N THR A 124 -3.10 4.97 -8.19
CA THR A 124 -3.26 6.27 -8.87
C THR A 124 -4.40 6.16 -9.87
N TYR A 125 -5.32 7.14 -9.87
CA TYR A 125 -6.46 7.17 -10.77
C TYR A 125 -6.02 7.15 -12.24
N GLY A 126 -6.57 6.23 -13.02
CA GLY A 126 -6.31 6.12 -14.46
C GLY A 126 -4.92 5.57 -14.84
N THR A 127 -4.15 5.03 -13.90
CA THR A 127 -2.83 4.44 -14.18
C THR A 127 -2.66 3.10 -13.46
N CYS A 128 -1.67 2.31 -13.89
CA CYS A 128 -1.31 1.06 -13.21
C CYS A 128 -0.36 1.28 -12.02
N SER A 129 0.22 2.47 -11.91
CA SER A 129 1.16 2.81 -10.85
C SER A 129 0.46 3.50 -9.70
N PHE A 130 0.80 3.15 -8.48
CA PHE A 130 0.61 4.02 -7.33
C PHE A 130 1.94 4.76 -7.11
N VAL A 131 1.93 6.06 -7.33
CA VAL A 131 3.07 6.94 -7.04
C VAL A 131 2.73 7.76 -5.81
N GLY A 132 2.51 7.09 -4.70
CA GLY A 132 2.49 7.68 -3.37
C GLY A 132 3.74 7.25 -2.64
N LEU A 133 4.28 8.06 -1.77
CA LEU A 133 5.08 7.55 -0.68
C LEU A 133 4.16 6.57 0.06
N GLU A 134 4.34 5.25 -0.14
CA GLU A 134 3.84 4.33 0.86
C GLU A 134 4.46 4.80 2.18
N GLU A 135 3.63 5.23 3.12
CA GLU A 135 4.06 5.13 4.51
C GLU A 135 4.21 3.64 4.74
N GLY A 136 5.39 3.13 4.38
CA GLY A 136 5.75 1.74 4.59
C GLY A 136 5.65 1.45 6.07
N ALA A 137 5.33 0.23 6.43
CA ALA A 137 5.28 -0.23 7.82
C ALA A 137 6.54 0.17 8.64
N LEU A 138 7.60 0.59 7.96
CA LEU A 138 8.88 1.05 8.53
C LEU A 138 9.15 2.56 8.33
N ASP A 139 8.15 3.40 8.00
CA ASP A 139 8.39 4.83 7.75
C ASP A 139 8.84 5.61 8.98
N PHE A 140 8.51 5.14 10.16
CA PHE A 140 9.03 5.65 11.42
C PHE A 140 10.54 5.40 11.59
N VAL A 141 11.14 4.45 10.86
CA VAL A 141 12.58 4.15 10.94
C VAL A 141 13.36 5.33 10.36
N THR A 142 14.26 5.88 11.16
CA THR A 142 15.09 7.03 10.77
C THR A 142 16.56 6.81 11.15
N VAL A 143 17.45 7.58 10.51
CA VAL A 143 18.89 7.57 10.80
C VAL A 143 19.33 8.98 11.08
N ARG A 144 19.83 9.26 12.28
CA ARG A 144 20.24 10.59 12.72
C ARG A 144 21.41 10.53 13.72
N PRO A 145 22.45 11.41 13.59
CA PRO A 145 22.63 12.41 12.52
C PRO A 145 22.99 11.75 11.18
N ASN A 146 22.66 12.43 10.09
CA ASN A 146 23.10 12.10 8.74
C ASN A 146 23.37 13.41 7.97
N PRO A 147 24.61 13.74 7.60
CA PRO A 147 25.82 12.92 7.69
C PRO A 147 26.25 12.55 9.12
N MET A 148 26.96 11.42 9.26
CA MET A 148 27.59 11.00 10.51
C MET A 148 29.10 11.21 10.48
N THR A 149 29.66 11.60 11.62
CA THR A 149 31.11 11.73 11.82
C THR A 149 31.66 10.53 12.61
N GLU A 150 31.22 10.30 13.82
CA GLU A 150 31.66 9.23 14.70
C GLU A 150 30.62 8.10 14.84
N SER A 151 29.37 8.48 15.02
CA SER A 151 28.24 7.53 15.09
C SER A 151 26.95 8.15 14.63
N THR A 152 25.95 7.30 14.37
CA THR A 152 24.56 7.67 14.10
C THR A 152 23.62 6.68 14.71
N THR A 153 22.43 7.12 15.11
CA THR A 153 21.38 6.28 15.64
C THR A 153 20.43 5.88 14.53
N ILE A 154 20.21 4.58 14.40
CA ILE A 154 19.13 4.00 13.59
C ILE A 154 17.96 3.80 14.56
N ALA A 155 16.95 4.68 14.49
CA ALA A 155 15.78 4.58 15.32
C ALA A 155 14.84 3.50 14.78
N LEU A 156 14.52 2.52 15.59
CA LEU A 156 13.65 1.39 15.29
C LEU A 156 12.46 1.38 16.26
N GLY A 157 11.36 0.70 15.89
CA GLY A 157 10.22 0.52 16.76
C GLY A 157 10.48 -0.48 17.91
N LEU A 158 9.70 -0.38 18.95
CA LEU A 158 9.77 -1.28 20.12
C LEU A 158 8.84 -2.51 19.97
N ASN A 159 8.00 -2.55 18.95
CA ASN A 159 6.94 -3.56 18.84
C ASN A 159 7.30 -4.74 17.94
N ASP A 160 8.52 -4.77 17.38
CA ASP A 160 8.96 -5.82 16.47
C ASP A 160 10.46 -6.11 16.66
N LEU A 161 10.93 -7.19 16.05
CA LEU A 161 12.35 -7.55 15.93
C LEU A 161 12.84 -7.19 14.54
N TYR A 162 13.98 -6.51 14.47
CA TYR A 162 14.55 -6.02 13.23
C TYR A 162 15.88 -6.66 12.94
N THR A 163 16.14 -6.85 11.65
CA THR A 163 17.44 -7.15 11.09
C THR A 163 17.96 -5.92 10.36
N VAL A 164 19.14 -5.44 10.73
CA VAL A 164 19.77 -4.26 10.11
C VAL A 164 21.05 -4.69 9.38
N ARG A 165 21.20 -4.26 8.14
CA ARG A 165 22.42 -4.45 7.34
C ARG A 165 22.89 -3.11 6.81
N VAL A 166 24.14 -2.77 7.06
CA VAL A 166 24.79 -1.59 6.51
C VAL A 166 25.73 -2.03 5.42
N MET A 167 25.58 -1.47 4.23
CA MET A 167 26.33 -1.86 3.03
C MET A 167 27.04 -0.66 2.41
N ASP A 168 28.22 -0.86 1.86
CA ASP A 168 28.88 0.09 1.01
C ASP A 168 28.23 0.16 -0.40
N ILE A 169 28.69 1.06 -1.25
CA ILE A 169 28.15 1.25 -2.61
C ILE A 169 28.32 0.03 -3.53
N THR A 170 29.16 -0.95 -3.14
CA THR A 170 29.36 -2.20 -3.88
C THR A 170 28.42 -3.32 -3.40
N GLY A 171 27.62 -3.05 -2.36
CA GLY A 171 26.73 -4.03 -1.74
C GLY A 171 27.39 -4.90 -0.68
N ARG A 172 28.66 -4.63 -0.34
CA ARG A 172 29.37 -5.38 0.71
C ARG A 172 28.86 -4.92 2.09
N VAL A 173 28.44 -5.87 2.91
CA VAL A 173 28.01 -5.59 4.29
C VAL A 173 29.22 -5.19 5.13
N VAL A 174 29.13 -4.00 5.76
CA VAL A 174 30.16 -3.43 6.64
C VAL A 174 29.77 -3.45 8.12
N ALA A 175 28.47 -3.51 8.42
CA ALA A 175 27.94 -3.72 9.75
C ALA A 175 26.60 -4.46 9.68
N GLY A 176 26.26 -5.20 10.73
CA GLY A 176 24.99 -5.93 10.81
C GLY A 176 24.54 -6.11 12.25
N PHE A 177 23.22 -6.09 12.45
CA PHE A 177 22.56 -6.31 13.73
C PHE A 177 21.37 -7.24 13.49
N ASP A 178 21.24 -8.27 14.30
CA ASP A 178 20.18 -9.29 14.17
C ASP A 178 19.29 -9.29 15.41
N ASN A 179 17.98 -9.44 15.21
CA ASN A 179 16.99 -9.56 16.26
C ASN A 179 17.04 -8.38 17.27
N VAL A 180 17.26 -7.17 16.75
CA VAL A 180 17.30 -5.96 17.59
C VAL A 180 15.91 -5.34 17.72
N GLN A 181 15.69 -4.68 18.85
CA GLN A 181 14.48 -3.95 19.17
C GLN A 181 14.85 -2.59 19.75
N GLY A 182 14.16 -1.55 19.34
CA GLY A 182 14.51 -0.18 19.70
C GLY A 182 15.73 0.34 18.96
N ASP A 183 16.29 1.46 19.41
CA ASP A 183 17.34 2.17 18.73
C ASP A 183 18.67 1.42 18.69
N VAL A 184 19.34 1.48 17.56
CA VAL A 184 20.67 0.88 17.32
C VAL A 184 21.68 1.96 17.01
N GLU A 185 22.80 1.96 17.71
CA GLU A 185 23.93 2.85 17.41
C GLU A 185 24.83 2.22 16.35
N LEU A 186 24.96 2.89 15.23
CA LEU A 186 25.95 2.58 14.19
C LEU A 186 27.20 3.44 14.42
N VAL A 187 28.28 2.83 14.86
CA VAL A 187 29.58 3.49 15.06
C VAL A 187 30.40 3.41 13.79
N ARG A 188 31.08 4.49 13.43
CA ARG A 188 31.89 4.59 12.20
C ARG A 188 32.95 3.48 12.05
N ASN A 189 33.62 3.12 13.17
CA ASN A 189 34.71 2.15 13.16
C ASN A 189 35.67 2.38 11.96
N ASN A 190 35.85 1.38 11.09
CA ASN A 190 36.71 1.42 9.90
C ASN A 190 35.98 1.87 8.62
N MET A 191 34.81 2.48 8.73
CA MET A 191 34.08 3.02 7.58
C MET A 191 34.80 4.24 7.06
N VAL A 192 35.15 4.25 5.78
CA VAL A 192 35.76 5.38 5.09
C VAL A 192 34.69 6.43 4.76
N SER A 193 35.07 7.69 4.62
CA SER A 193 34.16 8.73 4.19
C SER A 193 33.50 8.36 2.85
N GLY A 194 32.20 8.50 2.78
CA GLY A 194 31.42 8.08 1.61
C GLY A 194 29.98 7.77 1.89
N MET A 195 29.30 7.18 0.91
CA MET A 195 27.89 6.82 0.98
C MET A 195 27.71 5.33 1.31
N TYR A 196 26.78 5.07 2.21
CA TYR A 196 26.38 3.73 2.64
C TYR A 196 24.86 3.60 2.60
N PHE A 197 24.40 2.37 2.51
CA PHE A 197 22.98 2.02 2.56
C PHE A 197 22.68 1.22 3.82
N VAL A 198 21.69 1.66 4.57
CA VAL A 198 21.13 0.94 5.72
C VAL A 198 19.85 0.26 5.27
N ASN A 199 19.84 -1.05 5.30
CA ASN A 199 18.68 -1.87 5.02
C ASN A 199 18.13 -2.41 6.33
N VAL A 200 16.86 -2.13 6.62
CA VAL A 200 16.15 -2.57 7.82
C VAL A 200 15.01 -3.47 7.39
N ALA A 201 14.94 -4.68 7.94
CA ALA A 201 13.86 -5.62 7.71
C ALA A 201 13.21 -5.97 9.07
N ASN A 202 11.88 -6.06 9.11
CA ASN A 202 11.14 -6.51 10.29
C ASN A 202 10.81 -8.02 10.22
N SER A 203 10.12 -8.54 11.25
CA SER A 203 9.72 -9.96 11.33
C SER A 203 8.76 -10.40 10.21
N LYS A 204 8.07 -9.45 9.57
CA LYS A 204 7.15 -9.70 8.44
C LYS A 204 7.83 -9.63 7.08
N ALA A 205 9.15 -9.49 7.04
CA ALA A 205 9.94 -9.29 5.82
C ALA A 205 9.64 -7.98 5.07
N GLU A 206 9.03 -7.00 5.73
CA GLU A 206 8.94 -5.63 5.22
C GLU A 206 10.31 -4.97 5.33
N VAL A 207 10.73 -4.25 4.28
CA VAL A 207 12.11 -3.73 4.16
C VAL A 207 12.09 -2.24 3.89
N LYS A 208 12.96 -1.50 4.59
CA LYS A 208 13.28 -0.10 4.28
C LYS A 208 14.77 0.07 4.05
N THR A 209 15.11 0.79 2.97
CA THR A 209 16.49 1.14 2.66
C THR A 209 16.68 2.65 2.80
N MET A 210 17.69 3.06 3.55
CA MET A 210 18.02 4.46 3.78
C MET A 210 19.48 4.72 3.40
N LYS A 211 19.76 5.95 2.97
CA LYS A 211 21.11 6.40 2.69
C LYS A 211 21.74 7.04 3.95
N VAL A 212 22.98 6.67 4.24
CA VAL A 212 23.85 7.30 5.26
C VAL A 212 25.11 7.83 4.62
N VAL A 213 25.50 9.03 4.96
CA VAL A 213 26.75 9.65 4.55
C VAL A 213 27.69 9.66 5.73
N VAL A 214 28.93 9.15 5.54
CA VAL A 214 30.03 9.21 6.51
C VAL A 214 30.99 10.30 6.08
N GLU A 215 31.30 11.24 6.98
CA GLU A 215 32.26 12.35 6.77
C GLU A 215 33.61 12.05 7.38
#